data_06adbc51d362c220414fcff7216225d3
#
_entry.id   06adbc51d362c220414fcff7216225d3
#
_cell.length_a   1.000
_cell.length_b   1.000
_cell.length_c   1.000
_cell.angle_alpha   90.00
_cell.angle_beta   90.00
_cell.angle_gamma   90.00
#
_symmetry.space_group_name_H-M   'P 1'
#
loop_
_entity.id
_entity.type
_entity.pdbx_description
1 polymer ?
#
loop_
_entity_poly.entity_id
_entity_poly.type
_entity_poly.pdbx_seq_one_letter_code
_entity_poly.pdbx_strand_id
1 'polypeptide(L)'
;MAVDPMVALAVLRQYRLYLFLAGYIVCLLLLDVAGLDLWLASKLYQLQGNQWALQQHWLTEQWLHRGMRKVNYLLLLTTFLTTLFYLFVDKSDKVRSQAYLALSLSLISALLLVAYFKMISNVACPWDLQLFGGKEPYFSILSARPDYLPYHKCFPAGHASIGYAWVALYYFFKVTRPQWRYLGLTAGLTAGAILGFTQQVRGAHFMSHDLTTLVLCLLCARLSFSLVVFNRLPTGK
;
A
#
# COMPACT_ATOMS: atom_id res chain seq x y z
N MET A 1 -6.91 -38.53 -19.13
CA MET A 1 -7.86 -37.72 -18.35
C MET A 1 -7.54 -36.24 -18.61
N ALA A 2 -8.39 -35.51 -19.29
CA ALA A 2 -8.22 -34.07 -19.47
C ALA A 2 -8.54 -33.37 -18.14
N VAL A 3 -7.63 -32.54 -17.65
CA VAL A 3 -7.84 -31.73 -16.44
C VAL A 3 -8.96 -30.73 -16.75
N ASP A 4 -9.93 -30.60 -15.85
CA ASP A 4 -10.99 -29.60 -15.97
C ASP A 4 -10.37 -28.20 -16.14
N PRO A 5 -10.70 -27.44 -17.20
CA PRO A 5 -10.17 -26.10 -17.45
C PRO A 5 -10.33 -25.15 -16.27
N MET A 6 -11.41 -25.29 -15.50
CA MET A 6 -11.66 -24.49 -14.29
C MET A 6 -10.66 -24.80 -13.17
N VAL A 7 -10.33 -26.09 -12.99
CA VAL A 7 -9.33 -26.54 -12.01
C VAL A 7 -7.94 -26.05 -12.43
N ALA A 8 -7.59 -26.20 -13.71
CA ALA A 8 -6.31 -25.70 -14.23
C ALA A 8 -6.16 -24.19 -14.03
N LEU A 9 -7.20 -23.39 -14.28
CA LEU A 9 -7.19 -21.95 -14.09
C LEU A 9 -7.05 -21.56 -12.61
N ALA A 10 -7.72 -22.28 -11.71
CA ALA A 10 -7.61 -22.06 -10.26
C ALA A 10 -6.18 -22.34 -9.76
N VAL A 11 -5.58 -23.45 -10.18
CA VAL A 11 -4.19 -23.83 -9.87
C VAL A 11 -3.21 -22.76 -10.38
N LEU A 12 -3.36 -22.28 -11.62
CA LEU A 12 -2.52 -21.22 -12.16
C LEU A 12 -2.65 -19.90 -11.39
N ARG A 13 -3.87 -19.52 -10.95
CA ARG A 13 -4.09 -18.32 -10.13
C ARG A 13 -3.42 -18.45 -8.76
N GLN A 14 -3.50 -19.62 -8.14
CA GLN A 14 -2.87 -19.90 -6.85
C GLN A 14 -1.35 -19.87 -6.97
N TYR A 15 -0.78 -20.51 -8.01
CA TYR A 15 0.66 -20.51 -8.26
C TYR A 15 1.21 -19.09 -8.47
N ARG A 16 0.52 -18.26 -9.24
CA ARG A 16 0.90 -16.84 -9.42
C ARG A 16 0.90 -16.05 -8.11
N LEU A 17 -0.05 -16.33 -7.21
CA LEU A 17 -0.07 -15.69 -5.89
C LEU A 17 1.13 -16.12 -5.04
N TYR A 18 1.47 -17.41 -5.05
CA TYR A 18 2.65 -17.90 -4.31
C TYR A 18 3.95 -17.31 -4.85
N LEU A 19 4.12 -17.23 -6.17
CA LEU A 19 5.29 -16.58 -6.77
C LEU A 19 5.38 -15.09 -6.40
N PHE A 20 4.25 -14.39 -6.39
CA PHE A 20 4.19 -12.99 -5.97
C PHE A 20 4.59 -12.82 -4.50
N LEU A 21 4.05 -13.65 -3.61
CA LEU A 21 4.39 -13.59 -2.18
C LEU A 21 5.84 -14.03 -1.92
N ALA A 22 6.34 -15.04 -2.62
CA ALA A 22 7.74 -15.44 -2.54
C ALA A 22 8.67 -14.31 -3.00
N GLY A 23 8.36 -13.64 -4.11
CA GLY A 23 9.08 -12.46 -4.58
C GLY A 23 9.08 -11.33 -3.54
N TYR A 24 7.94 -11.07 -2.90
CA TYR A 24 7.86 -10.10 -1.80
C TYR A 24 8.76 -10.47 -0.63
N ILE A 25 8.74 -11.74 -0.19
CA ILE A 25 9.58 -12.22 0.93
C ILE A 25 11.06 -12.06 0.57
N VAL A 26 11.47 -12.43 -0.65
CA VAL A 26 12.86 -12.23 -1.11
C VAL A 26 13.25 -10.76 -1.08
N CYS A 27 12.41 -9.87 -1.60
CA CYS A 27 12.66 -8.43 -1.54
C CYS A 27 12.74 -7.90 -0.09
N LEU A 28 11.86 -8.37 0.79
CA LEU A 28 11.87 -7.98 2.21
C LEU A 28 13.18 -8.43 2.89
N LEU A 29 13.64 -9.66 2.63
CA LEU A 29 14.92 -10.16 3.17
C LEU A 29 16.11 -9.35 2.64
N LEU A 30 16.12 -8.98 1.36
CA LEU A 30 17.18 -8.15 0.79
C LEU A 30 17.17 -6.72 1.39
N LEU A 31 16.00 -6.14 1.59
CA LEU A 31 15.89 -4.79 2.13
C LEU A 31 16.26 -4.76 3.63
N ASP A 32 15.62 -5.59 4.43
CA ASP A 32 15.74 -5.55 5.89
C ASP A 32 16.97 -6.34 6.40
N VAL A 33 17.12 -7.62 5.99
CA VAL A 33 18.18 -8.50 6.55
C VAL A 33 19.52 -8.29 5.87
N ALA A 34 19.56 -8.14 4.54
CA ALA A 34 20.81 -7.86 3.81
C ALA A 34 21.24 -6.37 3.89
N GLY A 35 20.46 -5.51 4.56
CA GLY A 35 20.84 -4.15 4.90
C GLY A 35 20.64 -3.10 3.81
N LEU A 36 19.90 -3.41 2.72
CA LEU A 36 19.64 -2.42 1.66
C LEU A 36 18.83 -1.23 2.16
N ASP A 37 17.93 -1.43 3.14
CA ASP A 37 17.19 -0.36 3.80
C ASP A 37 18.12 0.63 4.52
N LEU A 38 19.07 0.09 5.29
CA LEU A 38 20.07 0.92 5.99
C LEU A 38 20.99 1.63 5.01
N TRP A 39 21.41 0.94 3.94
CA TRP A 39 22.24 1.54 2.90
C TRP A 39 21.51 2.70 2.21
N LEU A 40 20.24 2.51 1.78
CA LEU A 40 19.45 3.55 1.12
C LEU A 40 19.20 4.75 2.07
N ALA A 41 18.79 4.47 3.30
CA ALA A 41 18.56 5.51 4.31
C ALA A 41 19.85 6.30 4.60
N SER A 42 21.01 5.61 4.71
CA SER A 42 22.32 6.24 4.88
C SER A 42 22.68 7.17 3.72
N LYS A 43 22.40 6.75 2.48
CA LYS A 43 22.62 7.61 1.30
C LYS A 43 21.73 8.85 1.32
N LEU A 44 20.44 8.69 1.64
CA LEU A 44 19.52 9.82 1.74
C LEU A 44 19.91 10.78 2.87
N TYR A 45 20.38 10.27 4.00
CA TYR A 45 20.86 11.05 5.13
C TYR A 45 22.14 11.84 4.80
N GLN A 46 23.14 11.17 4.18
CA GLN A 46 24.39 11.78 3.74
C GLN A 46 24.17 12.89 2.69
N LEU A 47 23.29 12.66 1.70
CA LEU A 47 22.94 13.64 0.68
C LEU A 47 22.32 14.93 1.26
N GLN A 48 21.78 14.88 2.46
CA GLN A 48 21.21 16.00 3.19
C GLN A 48 22.18 16.61 4.24
N GLY A 49 23.48 16.29 4.16
CA GLY A 49 24.50 16.81 5.07
C GLY A 49 24.52 16.14 6.45
N ASN A 50 24.26 14.83 6.49
CA ASN A 50 24.14 14.01 7.71
C ASN A 50 23.06 14.54 8.68
N GLN A 51 21.91 14.88 8.12
CA GLN A 51 20.71 15.29 8.84
C GLN A 51 19.47 15.01 7.99
N TRP A 52 18.29 15.01 8.60
CA TRP A 52 17.01 14.91 7.87
C TRP A 52 16.47 16.31 7.54
N ALA A 53 17.20 17.07 6.67
CA ALA A 53 16.86 18.45 6.32
C ALA A 53 15.44 18.60 5.73
N LEU A 54 14.95 17.55 5.05
CA LEU A 54 13.62 17.52 4.44
C LEU A 54 12.52 17.07 5.42
N GLN A 55 12.84 16.76 6.69
CA GLN A 55 11.85 16.27 7.67
C GLN A 55 10.70 17.26 7.89
N GLN A 56 11.02 18.55 8.03
CA GLN A 56 10.06 19.64 8.27
C GLN A 56 9.97 20.63 7.11
N HIS A 57 10.56 20.30 5.96
CA HIS A 57 10.53 21.18 4.80
C HIS A 57 9.09 21.36 4.31
N TRP A 58 8.72 22.60 3.91
CA TRP A 58 7.35 22.94 3.52
C TRP A 58 6.77 22.04 2.43
N LEU A 59 7.55 21.66 1.43
CA LEU A 59 7.09 20.77 0.34
C LEU A 59 6.78 19.37 0.85
N THR A 60 7.68 18.76 1.64
CA THR A 60 7.54 17.38 2.10
C THR A 60 6.55 17.24 3.25
N GLU A 61 6.52 18.18 4.20
CA GLU A 61 5.63 18.14 5.36
C GLU A 61 4.27 18.77 5.07
N GLN A 62 4.22 20.02 4.53
CA GLN A 62 2.96 20.73 4.40
C GLN A 62 2.16 20.24 3.19
N TRP A 63 2.80 20.13 2.01
CA TRP A 63 2.10 19.74 0.79
C TRP A 63 1.97 18.23 0.62
N LEU A 64 3.11 17.52 0.55
CA LEU A 64 3.09 16.10 0.24
C LEU A 64 2.61 15.24 1.41
N HIS A 65 2.88 15.63 2.67
CA HIS A 65 2.39 14.87 3.81
C HIS A 65 0.99 15.33 4.25
N ARG A 66 0.81 16.57 4.70
CA ARG A 66 -0.49 17.04 5.23
C ARG A 66 -1.50 17.33 4.11
N GLY A 67 -1.06 17.96 3.02
CA GLY A 67 -1.92 18.32 1.89
C GLY A 67 -2.51 17.10 1.20
N MET A 68 -1.65 16.16 0.78
CA MET A 68 -2.12 14.95 0.09
C MET A 68 -3.01 14.06 0.96
N ARG A 69 -2.83 14.08 2.27
CA ARG A 69 -3.76 13.41 3.19
C ARG A 69 -5.17 14.01 3.13
N LYS A 70 -5.29 15.35 3.07
CA LYS A 70 -6.59 16.03 2.91
C LYS A 70 -7.23 15.72 1.55
N VAL A 71 -6.43 15.74 0.48
CA VAL A 71 -6.88 15.35 -0.87
C VAL A 71 -7.42 13.91 -0.86
N ASN A 72 -6.69 12.99 -0.23
CA ASN A 72 -7.15 11.60 -0.14
C ASN A 72 -8.45 11.46 0.65
N TYR A 73 -8.64 12.19 1.75
CA TYR A 73 -9.92 12.17 2.47
C TYR A 73 -11.08 12.63 1.59
N LEU A 74 -10.87 13.66 0.78
CA LEU A 74 -11.90 14.12 -0.17
C LEU A 74 -12.20 13.05 -1.22
N LEU A 75 -11.18 12.41 -1.80
CA LEU A 75 -11.35 11.33 -2.77
C LEU A 75 -12.06 10.11 -2.18
N LEU A 76 -11.72 9.72 -0.94
CA LEU A 76 -12.39 8.65 -0.21
C LEU A 76 -13.87 8.98 0.04
N LEU A 77 -14.15 10.19 0.52
CA LEU A 77 -15.52 10.66 0.75
C LEU A 77 -16.33 10.64 -0.55
N THR A 78 -15.77 11.19 -1.63
CA THR A 78 -16.42 11.20 -2.96
C THR A 78 -16.69 9.77 -3.44
N THR A 79 -15.72 8.87 -3.33
CA THR A 79 -15.89 7.45 -3.72
C THR A 79 -16.97 6.79 -2.90
N PHE A 80 -17.00 7.03 -1.58
CA PHE A 80 -18.00 6.48 -0.68
C PHE A 80 -19.41 6.99 -1.00
N LEU A 81 -19.57 8.31 -1.17
CA LEU A 81 -20.87 8.91 -1.53
C LEU A 81 -21.35 8.39 -2.91
N THR A 82 -20.45 8.25 -3.88
CA THR A 82 -20.79 7.67 -5.18
C THR A 82 -21.21 6.20 -5.05
N THR A 83 -20.57 5.45 -4.16
CA THR A 83 -20.98 4.07 -3.85
C THR A 83 -22.40 4.02 -3.28
N LEU A 84 -22.72 4.88 -2.30
CA LEU A 84 -24.07 4.97 -1.74
C LEU A 84 -25.10 5.36 -2.81
N PHE A 85 -24.77 6.31 -3.69
CA PHE A 85 -25.65 6.71 -4.79
C PHE A 85 -25.99 5.51 -5.69
N TYR A 86 -25.01 4.72 -6.15
CA TYR A 86 -25.27 3.54 -6.98
C TYR A 86 -25.94 2.37 -6.24
N LEU A 87 -25.76 2.26 -4.94
CA LEU A 87 -26.41 1.22 -4.14
C LEU A 87 -27.90 1.53 -3.85
N PHE A 88 -28.22 2.79 -3.61
CA PHE A 88 -29.54 3.16 -3.06
C PHE A 88 -30.40 3.98 -4.02
N VAL A 89 -29.81 4.80 -4.90
CA VAL A 89 -30.52 5.71 -5.80
C VAL A 89 -30.56 5.16 -7.23
N ASP A 90 -29.42 5.03 -7.89
CA ASP A 90 -29.33 4.51 -9.25
C ASP A 90 -29.00 3.00 -9.24
N LYS A 91 -30.05 2.19 -9.22
CA LYS A 91 -29.92 0.72 -9.23
C LYS A 91 -29.88 0.12 -10.65
N SER A 92 -29.90 0.96 -11.68
CA SER A 92 -30.00 0.50 -13.09
C SER A 92 -28.72 -0.21 -13.55
N ASP A 93 -27.54 0.26 -13.13
CA ASP A 93 -26.25 -0.29 -13.52
C ASP A 93 -25.63 -1.11 -12.38
N LYS A 94 -25.98 -2.39 -12.30
CA LYS A 94 -25.48 -3.35 -11.32
C LYS A 94 -23.96 -3.53 -11.38
N VAL A 95 -23.37 -3.49 -12.59
CA VAL A 95 -21.92 -3.66 -12.76
C VAL A 95 -21.18 -2.49 -12.15
N ARG A 96 -21.64 -1.26 -12.41
CA ARG A 96 -21.05 -0.05 -11.84
C ARG A 96 -21.23 0.01 -10.33
N SER A 97 -22.41 -0.34 -9.81
CA SER A 97 -22.71 -0.43 -8.40
C SER A 97 -21.74 -1.38 -7.68
N GLN A 98 -21.54 -2.59 -8.22
CA GLN A 98 -20.59 -3.56 -7.66
C GLN A 98 -19.13 -3.08 -7.76
N ALA A 99 -18.75 -2.42 -8.86
CA ALA A 99 -17.42 -1.88 -9.04
C ALA A 99 -17.08 -0.79 -8.01
N TYR A 100 -18.01 0.14 -7.74
CA TYR A 100 -17.83 1.17 -6.70
C TYR A 100 -17.82 0.56 -5.30
N LEU A 101 -18.66 -0.42 -5.02
CA LEU A 101 -18.64 -1.15 -3.74
C LEU A 101 -17.29 -1.85 -3.53
N ALA A 102 -16.79 -2.57 -4.54
CA ALA A 102 -15.50 -3.24 -4.48
C ALA A 102 -14.34 -2.24 -4.29
N LEU A 103 -14.39 -1.09 -4.98
CA LEU A 103 -13.40 -0.02 -4.83
C LEU A 103 -13.40 0.53 -3.41
N SER A 104 -14.57 0.90 -2.86
CA SER A 104 -14.70 1.41 -1.50
C SER A 104 -14.19 0.40 -0.46
N LEU A 105 -14.59 -0.87 -0.57
CA LEU A 105 -14.10 -1.93 0.32
C LEU A 105 -12.59 -2.11 0.23
N SER A 106 -12.02 -2.04 -0.98
CA SER A 106 -10.57 -2.13 -1.19
C SER A 106 -9.83 -0.99 -0.50
N LEU A 107 -10.28 0.26 -0.71
CA LEU A 107 -9.66 1.45 -0.13
C LEU A 107 -9.73 1.40 1.41
N ILE A 108 -10.89 1.12 1.96
CA ILE A 108 -11.11 1.05 3.42
C ILE A 108 -10.29 -0.09 4.03
N SER A 109 -10.37 -1.30 3.47
CA SER A 109 -9.63 -2.45 4.01
C SER A 109 -8.12 -2.27 3.94
N ALA A 110 -7.58 -1.69 2.87
CA ALA A 110 -6.16 -1.39 2.75
C ALA A 110 -5.68 -0.41 3.82
N LEU A 111 -6.39 0.71 4.02
CA LEU A 111 -6.05 1.71 5.04
C LEU A 111 -6.17 1.16 6.46
N LEU A 112 -7.23 0.40 6.75
CA LEU A 112 -7.41 -0.22 8.07
C LEU A 112 -6.36 -1.29 8.35
N LEU A 113 -6.01 -2.12 7.36
CA LEU A 113 -5.01 -3.17 7.52
C LEU A 113 -3.61 -2.58 7.76
N VAL A 114 -3.23 -1.54 7.00
CA VAL A 114 -1.98 -0.81 7.24
C VAL A 114 -1.98 -0.15 8.62
N ALA A 115 -3.07 0.48 9.04
CA ALA A 115 -3.19 1.08 10.37
C ALA A 115 -3.08 0.02 11.48
N TYR A 116 -3.71 -1.14 11.31
CA TYR A 116 -3.63 -2.26 12.25
C TYR A 116 -2.19 -2.76 12.42
N PHE A 117 -1.50 -3.07 11.31
CA PHE A 117 -0.10 -3.52 11.39
C PHE A 117 0.82 -2.45 12.00
N LYS A 118 0.59 -1.16 11.72
CA LYS A 118 1.32 -0.07 12.39
C LYS A 118 1.13 -0.07 13.90
N MET A 119 -0.05 -0.45 14.39
CA MET A 119 -0.31 -0.48 15.83
C MET A 119 0.41 -1.62 16.57
N ILE A 120 0.73 -2.70 15.86
CA ILE A 120 1.30 -3.91 16.50
C ILE A 120 2.77 -4.15 16.18
N SER A 121 3.36 -3.42 15.21
CA SER A 121 4.69 -3.75 14.69
C SER A 121 5.86 -3.35 15.59
N ASN A 122 5.72 -2.32 16.42
CA ASN A 122 6.78 -1.75 17.26
C ASN A 122 8.14 -1.55 16.54
N VAL A 123 8.13 -1.00 15.33
CA VAL A 123 9.33 -0.73 14.52
C VAL A 123 9.65 0.76 14.58
N ALA A 124 10.93 1.11 14.86
CA ALA A 124 11.42 2.48 14.91
C ALA A 124 11.54 3.08 13.50
N CYS A 125 11.40 4.40 13.38
CA CYS A 125 11.64 5.12 12.13
C CYS A 125 13.15 5.35 11.94
N PRO A 126 13.66 5.55 10.70
CA PRO A 126 15.05 5.90 10.48
C PRO A 126 15.53 7.08 11.36
N TRP A 127 14.76 8.15 11.45
CA TRP A 127 15.12 9.33 12.26
C TRP A 127 15.23 9.08 13.77
N ASP A 128 14.67 7.98 14.31
CA ASP A 128 14.78 7.61 15.71
C ASP A 128 16.09 6.86 16.00
N LEU A 129 16.77 6.36 14.96
CA LEU A 129 17.93 5.48 15.09
C LEU A 129 19.23 6.25 15.36
N GLN A 130 20.09 5.73 16.22
CA GLN A 130 21.44 6.28 16.50
C GLN A 130 22.27 6.45 15.23
N LEU A 131 22.10 5.56 14.24
CA LEU A 131 22.77 5.63 12.93
C LEU A 131 22.46 6.93 12.16
N PHE A 132 21.34 7.57 12.48
CA PHE A 132 20.86 8.77 11.77
C PHE A 132 20.53 9.92 12.72
N GLY A 133 21.29 10.05 13.81
CA GLY A 133 21.15 11.16 14.76
C GLY A 133 20.05 11.00 15.81
N GLY A 134 19.34 9.88 15.83
CA GLY A 134 18.36 9.53 16.87
C GLY A 134 18.99 8.90 18.11
N LYS A 135 18.17 8.25 18.93
CA LYS A 135 18.60 7.66 20.22
C LYS A 135 18.44 6.12 20.28
N GLU A 136 17.78 5.52 19.31
CA GLU A 136 17.37 4.13 19.33
C GLU A 136 18.36 3.22 18.59
N PRO A 137 18.67 2.02 19.11
CA PRO A 137 19.38 1.02 18.32
C PRO A 137 18.49 0.47 17.19
N TYR A 138 19.14 0.05 16.11
CA TYR A 138 18.42 -0.60 14.98
C TYR A 138 18.02 -2.03 15.34
N PHE A 139 16.80 -2.39 14.99
CA PHE A 139 16.29 -3.76 14.97
C PHE A 139 15.66 -4.06 13.62
N SER A 140 15.93 -5.25 13.07
CA SER A 140 15.24 -5.76 11.89
C SER A 140 13.74 -5.91 12.17
N ILE A 141 12.91 -5.73 11.14
CA ILE A 141 11.44 -5.95 11.22
C ILE A 141 11.12 -7.38 11.71
N LEU A 142 12.03 -8.33 11.41
CA LEU A 142 11.87 -9.75 11.77
C LEU A 142 12.39 -10.08 13.17
N SER A 143 13.01 -9.13 13.88
CA SER A 143 13.55 -9.34 15.23
C SER A 143 12.63 -8.76 16.30
N ALA A 144 12.56 -9.43 17.44
CA ALA A 144 11.84 -8.90 18.60
C ALA A 144 12.59 -7.66 19.14
N ARG A 145 11.86 -6.56 19.32
CA ARG A 145 12.38 -5.37 19.95
C ARG A 145 12.16 -5.45 21.47
N PRO A 146 13.17 -5.12 22.31
CA PRO A 146 13.03 -5.14 23.75
C PRO A 146 11.93 -4.21 24.29
N ASP A 147 11.15 -4.66 25.26
CA ASP A 147 10.00 -3.94 25.81
C ASP A 147 10.37 -2.66 26.60
N TYR A 148 11.63 -2.55 27.04
CA TYR A 148 12.12 -1.34 27.75
C TYR A 148 12.38 -0.15 26.82
N LEU A 149 12.37 -0.37 25.49
CA LEU A 149 12.52 0.71 24.50
C LEU A 149 11.18 1.35 24.19
N PRO A 150 11.15 2.65 23.80
CA PRO A 150 9.93 3.33 23.42
C PRO A 150 9.18 2.61 22.29
N TYR A 151 7.86 2.56 22.37
CA TYR A 151 7.04 1.92 21.36
C TYR A 151 6.91 2.81 20.12
N HIS A 152 7.23 2.26 18.95
CA HIS A 152 7.17 2.95 17.68
C HIS A 152 6.16 2.33 16.69
N LYS A 153 5.64 3.16 15.78
CA LYS A 153 4.61 2.78 14.80
C LYS A 153 5.03 3.13 13.38
N CYS A 154 6.25 2.72 12.96
CA CYS A 154 6.77 3.09 11.65
C CYS A 154 6.54 2.06 10.55
N PHE A 155 6.24 0.82 10.88
CA PHE A 155 5.99 -0.23 9.90
C PHE A 155 4.54 -0.72 9.95
N PRO A 156 3.90 -0.93 8.80
CA PRO A 156 4.26 -0.48 7.45
C PRO A 156 4.01 1.03 7.23
N ALA A 157 4.35 1.53 6.03
CA ALA A 157 4.29 2.95 5.71
C ALA A 157 2.86 3.46 5.53
N GLY A 158 2.31 4.11 6.56
CA GLY A 158 0.93 4.61 6.54
C GLY A 158 0.68 5.69 5.50
N HIS A 159 1.67 6.56 5.23
CA HIS A 159 1.49 7.64 4.27
C HIS A 159 1.53 7.14 2.82
N ALA A 160 2.36 6.15 2.51
CA ALA A 160 2.39 5.51 1.19
C ALA A 160 1.05 4.83 0.85
N SER A 161 0.30 4.33 1.85
CA SER A 161 -1.01 3.71 1.63
C SER A 161 -2.04 4.67 1.04
N ILE A 162 -1.91 5.99 1.28
CA ILE A 162 -2.77 7.03 0.70
C ILE A 162 -2.71 7.00 -0.84
N GLY A 163 -1.54 6.70 -1.39
CA GLY A 163 -1.36 6.52 -2.84
C GLY A 163 -1.58 5.09 -3.29
N TYR A 164 -0.92 4.12 -2.66
CA TYR A 164 -0.96 2.72 -3.09
C TYR A 164 -2.35 2.08 -3.00
N ALA A 165 -3.25 2.51 -2.10
CA ALA A 165 -4.61 1.99 -2.06
C ALA A 165 -5.34 2.18 -3.41
N TRP A 166 -5.00 3.23 -4.17
CA TRP A 166 -5.61 3.52 -5.47
C TRP A 166 -5.17 2.57 -6.60
N VAL A 167 -4.26 1.61 -6.38
CA VAL A 167 -4.00 0.51 -7.34
C VAL A 167 -5.27 -0.29 -7.63
N ALA A 168 -6.26 -0.23 -6.75
CA ALA A 168 -7.59 -0.77 -6.93
C ALA A 168 -8.31 -0.25 -8.18
N LEU A 169 -7.94 0.95 -8.67
CA LEU A 169 -8.42 1.50 -9.94
C LEU A 169 -8.11 0.61 -11.14
N TYR A 170 -7.07 -0.23 -11.08
CA TYR A 170 -6.84 -1.26 -12.10
C TYR A 170 -8.06 -2.16 -12.27
N TYR A 171 -8.56 -2.70 -11.18
CA TYR A 171 -9.71 -3.60 -11.20
C TYR A 171 -11.01 -2.86 -11.49
N PHE A 172 -11.16 -1.66 -10.94
CA PHE A 172 -12.31 -0.80 -11.21
C PHE A 172 -12.44 -0.51 -12.70
N PHE A 173 -11.38 -0.03 -13.34
CA PHE A 173 -11.41 0.22 -14.77
C PHE A 173 -11.46 -1.07 -15.60
N LYS A 174 -10.85 -2.16 -15.15
CA LYS A 174 -10.97 -3.45 -15.83
C LYS A 174 -12.43 -3.86 -16.02
N VAL A 175 -13.31 -3.49 -15.10
CA VAL A 175 -14.75 -3.80 -15.13
C VAL A 175 -15.57 -2.71 -15.85
N THR A 176 -15.26 -1.43 -15.60
CA THR A 176 -16.09 -0.32 -16.08
C THR A 176 -15.61 0.30 -17.40
N ARG A 177 -14.30 0.36 -17.62
CA ARG A 177 -13.65 0.93 -18.81
C ARG A 177 -12.31 0.23 -19.07
N PRO A 178 -12.28 -0.97 -19.69
CA PRO A 178 -11.10 -1.83 -19.76
C PRO A 178 -9.85 -1.19 -20.36
N GLN A 179 -10.02 -0.22 -21.28
CA GLN A 179 -8.92 0.52 -21.92
C GLN A 179 -8.13 1.38 -20.90
N TRP A 180 -8.72 1.77 -19.77
CA TRP A 180 -8.12 2.66 -18.77
C TRP A 180 -7.49 1.90 -17.59
N ARG A 181 -7.55 0.56 -17.59
CA ARG A 181 -7.09 -0.26 -16.45
C ARG A 181 -5.64 0.00 -16.05
N TYR A 182 -4.75 0.13 -17.03
CA TYR A 182 -3.34 0.40 -16.77
C TYR A 182 -3.08 1.83 -16.32
N LEU A 183 -3.86 2.80 -16.81
CA LEU A 183 -3.82 4.17 -16.30
C LEU A 183 -4.20 4.21 -14.81
N GLY A 184 -5.23 3.47 -14.40
CA GLY A 184 -5.59 3.34 -12.99
C GLY A 184 -4.49 2.70 -12.15
N LEU A 185 -3.83 1.64 -12.68
CA LEU A 185 -2.71 1.01 -12.00
C LEU A 185 -1.53 1.98 -11.83
N THR A 186 -1.11 2.63 -12.93
CA THR A 186 0.04 3.55 -12.90
C THR A 186 -0.24 4.76 -12.00
N ALA A 187 -1.45 5.29 -11.99
CA ALA A 187 -1.82 6.39 -11.09
C ALA A 187 -1.63 6.01 -9.61
N GLY A 188 -2.14 4.84 -9.18
CA GLY A 188 -1.97 4.35 -7.81
C GLY A 188 -0.50 4.06 -7.46
N LEU A 189 0.24 3.41 -8.37
CA LEU A 189 1.67 3.12 -8.17
C LEU A 189 2.50 4.40 -8.06
N THR A 190 2.30 5.35 -8.97
CA THR A 190 3.06 6.62 -8.98
C THR A 190 2.73 7.46 -7.75
N ALA A 191 1.45 7.60 -7.40
CA ALA A 191 1.05 8.33 -6.20
C ALA A 191 1.65 7.70 -4.94
N GLY A 192 1.57 6.37 -4.79
CA GLY A 192 2.15 5.66 -3.66
C GLY A 192 3.68 5.79 -3.60
N ALA A 193 4.37 5.66 -4.75
CA ALA A 193 5.82 5.81 -4.82
C ALA A 193 6.29 7.23 -4.45
N ILE A 194 5.63 8.28 -4.96
CA ILE A 194 5.94 9.67 -4.62
C ILE A 194 5.72 9.92 -3.12
N LEU A 195 4.59 9.49 -2.58
CA LEU A 195 4.27 9.70 -1.17
C LEU A 195 5.16 8.86 -0.24
N GLY A 196 5.50 7.62 -0.63
CA GLY A 196 6.43 6.77 0.10
C GLY A 196 7.84 7.36 0.08
N PHE A 197 8.38 7.68 -1.10
CA PHE A 197 9.71 8.27 -1.22
C PHE A 197 9.82 9.61 -0.46
N THR A 198 8.74 10.41 -0.46
CA THR A 198 8.68 11.62 0.38
C THR A 198 8.94 11.31 1.85
N GLN A 199 8.42 10.20 2.38
CA GLN A 199 8.65 9.81 3.76
C GLN A 199 10.05 9.22 3.98
N GLN A 200 10.63 8.56 2.97
CA GLN A 200 12.02 8.08 3.04
C GLN A 200 13.02 9.24 3.13
N VAL A 201 12.90 10.26 2.27
CA VAL A 201 13.79 11.44 2.34
C VAL A 201 13.60 12.27 3.61
N ARG A 202 12.49 12.11 4.32
CA ARG A 202 12.23 12.70 5.63
C ARG A 202 12.80 11.89 6.79
N GLY A 203 13.30 10.66 6.54
CA GLY A 203 13.72 9.74 7.57
C GLY A 203 12.57 9.05 8.32
N ALA A 204 11.34 9.12 7.81
CA ALA A 204 10.16 8.57 8.44
C ALA A 204 9.96 7.07 8.18
N HIS A 205 10.39 6.57 7.02
CA HIS A 205 10.19 5.18 6.61
C HIS A 205 11.40 4.61 5.86
N PHE A 206 11.57 3.28 5.94
CA PHE A 206 12.44 2.52 5.06
C PHE A 206 11.69 2.10 3.78
N MET A 207 12.42 1.64 2.76
CA MET A 207 11.84 1.13 1.50
C MET A 207 11.01 -0.13 1.74
N SER A 208 11.44 -1.03 2.65
CA SER A 208 10.68 -2.22 3.06
C SER A 208 9.29 -1.88 3.61
N HIS A 209 9.16 -0.75 4.31
CA HIS A 209 7.86 -0.28 4.83
C HIS A 209 6.91 0.08 3.69
N ASP A 210 7.40 0.76 2.64
CA ASP A 210 6.62 1.12 1.46
C ASP A 210 6.27 -0.10 0.63
N LEU A 211 7.22 -1.03 0.43
CA LEU A 211 6.99 -2.28 -0.29
C LEU A 211 5.89 -3.12 0.38
N THR A 212 5.95 -3.26 1.69
CA THR A 212 4.92 -3.98 2.46
C THR A 212 3.55 -3.32 2.29
N THR A 213 3.49 -1.99 2.35
CA THR A 213 2.26 -1.24 2.13
C THR A 213 1.69 -1.47 0.74
N LEU A 214 2.53 -1.47 -0.30
CA LEU A 214 2.11 -1.77 -1.67
C LEU A 214 1.51 -3.17 -1.78
N VAL A 215 2.18 -4.18 -1.20
CA VAL A 215 1.70 -5.57 -1.22
C VAL A 215 0.34 -5.69 -0.52
N LEU A 216 0.17 -5.09 0.65
CA LEU A 216 -1.11 -5.07 1.36
C LEU A 216 -2.22 -4.43 0.52
N CYS A 217 -1.95 -3.30 -0.13
CA CYS A 217 -2.92 -2.62 -1.00
C CYS A 217 -3.29 -3.47 -2.23
N LEU A 218 -2.33 -4.14 -2.87
CA LEU A 218 -2.58 -5.05 -4.00
C LEU A 218 -3.43 -6.26 -3.59
N LEU A 219 -3.16 -6.85 -2.43
CA LEU A 219 -3.94 -7.97 -1.89
C LEU A 219 -5.38 -7.55 -1.56
N CYS A 220 -5.56 -6.40 -0.89
CA CYS A 220 -6.88 -5.85 -0.59
C CYS A 220 -7.67 -5.56 -1.87
N ALA A 221 -7.04 -4.96 -2.89
CA ALA A 221 -7.68 -4.69 -4.17
C ALA A 221 -8.13 -5.98 -4.86
N ARG A 222 -7.22 -6.96 -4.97
CA ARG A 222 -7.53 -8.26 -5.58
C ARG A 222 -8.68 -8.96 -4.84
N LEU A 223 -8.62 -9.01 -3.51
CA LEU A 223 -9.61 -9.70 -2.69
C LEU A 223 -10.99 -9.03 -2.80
N SER A 224 -11.07 -7.72 -2.63
CA SER A 224 -12.34 -6.98 -2.68
C SER A 224 -13.05 -7.16 -4.04
N PHE A 225 -12.31 -7.02 -5.14
CA PHE A 225 -12.88 -7.22 -6.48
C PHE A 225 -13.21 -8.69 -6.78
N SER A 226 -12.44 -9.63 -6.26
CA SER A 226 -12.77 -11.06 -6.37
C SER A 226 -14.09 -11.38 -5.69
N LEU A 227 -14.29 -10.92 -4.45
CA LEU A 227 -15.48 -11.22 -3.65
C LEU A 227 -16.74 -10.52 -4.16
N VAL A 228 -16.63 -9.27 -4.59
CA VAL A 228 -17.81 -8.45 -4.93
C VAL A 228 -18.20 -8.56 -6.40
N VAL A 229 -17.22 -8.66 -7.30
CA VAL A 229 -17.45 -8.57 -8.75
C VAL A 229 -17.23 -9.93 -9.42
N PHE A 230 -16.01 -10.47 -9.34
CA PHE A 230 -15.63 -11.61 -10.20
C PHE A 230 -16.29 -12.93 -9.82
N ASN A 231 -16.65 -13.15 -8.55
CA ASN A 231 -17.36 -14.34 -8.11
C ASN A 231 -18.88 -14.26 -8.33
N ARG A 232 -19.42 -13.06 -8.65
CA ARG A 232 -20.85 -12.83 -8.80
C ARG A 232 -21.30 -12.60 -10.24
N LEU A 233 -20.38 -12.24 -11.13
CA LEU A 233 -20.68 -12.17 -12.55
C LEU A 233 -20.70 -13.60 -13.10
N PRO A 234 -21.79 -14.03 -13.80
CA PRO A 234 -21.77 -15.29 -14.51
C PRO A 234 -20.57 -15.24 -15.46
N THR A 235 -19.73 -16.27 -15.40
CA THR A 235 -18.65 -16.47 -16.38
C THR A 235 -19.32 -16.57 -17.73
N GLY A 236 -19.39 -15.45 -18.45
CA GLY A 236 -20.01 -15.36 -19.76
C GLY A 236 -19.44 -16.45 -20.65
N LYS A 237 -20.37 -17.21 -21.23
CA LYS A 237 -20.13 -18.15 -22.34
C LYS A 237 -19.52 -17.40 -23.51
#